data_fa46289ae57fa3d8b3038289ebe174c5
#
_entry.id   fa46289ae57fa3d8b3038289ebe174c5
#
_cell.length_a   1.000
_cell.length_b   1.000
_cell.length_c   1.000
_cell.angle_alpha   90.00
_cell.angle_beta   90.00
_cell.angle_gamma   90.00
#
_symmetry.space_group_name_H-M   'P 1'
#
loop_
_entity.id
_entity.type
_entity.pdbx_description
1 polymer ?
#
loop_
_entity_poly.entity_id
_entity_poly.type
_entity_poly.pdbx_seq_one_letter_code
_entity_poly.pdbx_strand_id
1 'polypeptide(L)'
;MIAADKAKINLSWENATAIDLAGRDILAAVQTSGDPRVIDCPSQPSAKTTIAAVAQDGIQLRAKARVTVRTNIGRLVGGATEETIIARVGEGIVSAIGSAATHKVVLENPDNISKTVLSKGLDSGTAFEILSIDIADIDVGENIGAKLQADQAEADTKRYQAEAEQRRALAVAQEAEHVADAQKNRALVILAEADVPKAMADAFRSGNLGVMDYYKMQNVISDTDMRNSIAGPDDKS
;
A
#
# COMPACT_ATOMS: atom_id res chain seq x y z
N MET A 1 16.45 -36.86 -40.68
CA MET A 1 17.74 -36.97 -41.41
C MET A 1 17.68 -36.33 -42.78
N ILE A 2 16.85 -36.79 -43.74
CA ILE A 2 16.78 -36.23 -45.11
C ILE A 2 16.47 -34.71 -45.12
N ALA A 3 15.59 -34.24 -44.25
CA ALA A 3 15.27 -32.81 -44.12
C ALA A 3 16.45 -32.00 -43.56
N ALA A 4 17.19 -32.53 -42.61
CA ALA A 4 18.38 -31.88 -42.05
C ALA A 4 19.52 -31.80 -43.05
N ASP A 5 19.71 -32.86 -43.84
CA ASP A 5 20.72 -32.91 -44.90
C ASP A 5 20.40 -31.89 -45.99
N LYS A 6 19.14 -31.82 -46.45
CA LYS A 6 18.69 -30.79 -47.41
C LYS A 6 18.83 -29.35 -46.90
N ALA A 7 18.65 -29.15 -45.58
CA ALA A 7 18.80 -27.85 -44.91
C ALA A 7 20.26 -27.54 -44.59
N LYS A 8 21.23 -28.42 -44.89
CA LYS A 8 22.63 -28.32 -44.52
C LYS A 8 22.87 -28.15 -43.03
N ILE A 9 22.00 -28.75 -42.22
CA ILE A 9 22.08 -28.73 -40.76
C ILE A 9 22.84 -29.96 -40.30
N ASN A 10 23.90 -29.77 -39.52
CA ASN A 10 24.72 -30.86 -39.00
C ASN A 10 23.98 -31.58 -37.82
N LEU A 11 23.15 -32.55 -38.15
CA LEU A 11 22.40 -33.37 -37.21
C LEU A 11 22.95 -34.81 -37.23
N SER A 12 23.69 -35.21 -36.18
CA SER A 12 24.13 -36.59 -36.00
C SER A 12 22.96 -37.49 -35.62
N TRP A 13 23.09 -38.82 -35.92
CA TRP A 13 22.08 -39.78 -35.56
C TRP A 13 21.89 -39.86 -34.02
N GLU A 14 22.97 -39.73 -33.27
CA GLU A 14 22.94 -39.72 -31.80
C GLU A 14 22.15 -38.54 -31.25
N ASN A 15 22.35 -37.37 -31.81
CA ASN A 15 21.60 -36.17 -31.43
C ASN A 15 20.11 -36.30 -31.80
N ALA A 16 19.80 -36.87 -32.96
CA ALA A 16 18.42 -37.08 -33.38
C ALA A 16 17.69 -38.06 -32.40
N THR A 17 18.34 -39.15 -32.03
CA THR A 17 17.74 -40.10 -31.07
C THR A 17 17.62 -39.46 -29.65
N ALA A 18 18.56 -38.66 -29.23
CA ALA A 18 18.47 -37.93 -27.94
C ALA A 18 17.33 -36.90 -27.91
N ILE A 19 17.07 -36.21 -29.03
CA ILE A 19 15.95 -35.27 -29.17
C ILE A 19 14.60 -36.00 -29.10
N ASP A 20 14.49 -37.14 -29.81
CA ASP A 20 13.28 -37.96 -29.82
C ASP A 20 12.98 -38.54 -28.39
N LEU A 21 14.02 -39.06 -27.71
CA LEU A 21 13.93 -39.54 -26.35
C LEU A 21 13.55 -38.42 -25.35
N ALA A 22 13.95 -37.20 -25.63
CA ALA A 22 13.54 -36.00 -24.86
C ALA A 22 12.09 -35.57 -25.12
N GLY A 23 11.35 -36.28 -25.99
CA GLY A 23 9.97 -36.03 -26.33
C GLY A 23 9.77 -34.77 -27.21
N ARG A 24 10.79 -34.36 -27.96
CA ARG A 24 10.74 -33.20 -28.85
C ARG A 24 10.63 -33.63 -30.32
N ASP A 25 9.81 -32.88 -31.05
CA ASP A 25 9.63 -33.13 -32.49
C ASP A 25 10.87 -32.65 -33.27
N ILE A 26 11.61 -33.62 -33.83
CA ILE A 26 12.82 -33.41 -34.62
C ILE A 26 12.48 -32.66 -35.91
N LEU A 27 11.33 -32.98 -36.54
CA LEU A 27 10.95 -32.39 -37.83
C LEU A 27 10.62 -30.91 -37.64
N ALA A 28 9.82 -30.59 -36.62
CA ALA A 28 9.51 -29.21 -36.26
C ALA A 28 10.77 -28.42 -35.89
N ALA A 29 11.72 -29.03 -35.15
CA ALA A 29 12.98 -28.43 -34.78
C ALA A 29 13.86 -28.08 -35.99
N VAL A 30 13.96 -28.99 -36.96
CA VAL A 30 14.73 -28.77 -38.22
C VAL A 30 14.07 -27.69 -39.05
N GLN A 31 12.73 -27.67 -39.16
CA GLN A 31 12.00 -26.62 -39.88
C GLN A 31 12.22 -25.25 -39.23
N THR A 32 12.04 -25.13 -37.93
CA THR A 32 12.22 -23.88 -37.19
C THR A 32 13.68 -23.41 -37.12
N SER A 33 14.64 -24.31 -37.29
CA SER A 33 16.05 -23.96 -37.42
C SER A 33 16.36 -23.29 -38.77
N GLY A 34 15.69 -23.71 -39.85
CA GLY A 34 15.82 -23.16 -41.20
C GLY A 34 14.92 -21.95 -41.45
N ASP A 35 13.73 -21.91 -40.82
CA ASP A 35 12.71 -20.88 -40.96
C ASP A 35 12.36 -20.33 -39.57
N PRO A 36 12.82 -19.11 -39.24
CA PRO A 36 12.58 -18.50 -37.93
C PRO A 36 11.08 -18.34 -37.65
N ARG A 37 10.70 -18.59 -36.39
CA ARG A 37 9.32 -18.50 -35.93
C ARG A 37 9.11 -17.23 -35.07
N VAL A 38 7.96 -16.60 -35.24
CA VAL A 38 7.53 -15.47 -34.42
C VAL A 38 6.67 -15.96 -33.29
N ILE A 39 7.00 -15.51 -32.06
CA ILE A 39 6.28 -15.83 -30.84
C ILE A 39 5.76 -14.52 -30.25
N ASP A 40 4.48 -14.48 -29.90
CA ASP A 40 3.89 -13.32 -29.22
C ASP A 40 4.23 -13.34 -27.72
N CYS A 41 4.55 -12.19 -27.18
CA CYS A 41 4.80 -11.98 -25.76
C CYS A 41 3.86 -10.88 -25.21
N PRO A 42 2.89 -11.23 -24.33
CA PRO A 42 2.63 -12.54 -23.75
C PRO A 42 1.98 -13.51 -24.75
N SER A 43 2.19 -14.81 -24.57
CA SER A 43 1.58 -15.84 -25.41
C SER A 43 0.09 -15.99 -25.11
N GLN A 44 -0.72 -16.21 -26.11
CA GLN A 44 -2.08 -16.72 -25.92
C GLN A 44 -1.99 -18.23 -25.54
N PRO A 45 -2.64 -18.72 -24.47
CA PRO A 45 -3.88 -18.28 -23.83
C PRO A 45 -3.74 -17.65 -22.44
N SER A 46 -2.71 -16.89 -22.13
CA SER A 46 -2.63 -16.27 -20.81
C SER A 46 -3.75 -15.23 -20.65
N ALA A 47 -4.30 -15.14 -19.43
CA ALA A 47 -5.38 -14.21 -19.08
C ALA A 47 -5.00 -12.71 -19.28
N LYS A 48 -3.72 -12.43 -19.44
CA LYS A 48 -3.19 -11.09 -19.71
C LYS A 48 -2.76 -10.99 -21.17
N THR A 49 -3.42 -10.12 -21.91
CA THR A 49 -3.15 -9.88 -23.33
C THR A 49 -1.97 -8.93 -23.55
N THR A 50 -1.49 -8.25 -22.50
CA THR A 50 -0.42 -7.26 -22.55
C THR A 50 0.49 -7.38 -21.33
N ILE A 51 1.76 -7.01 -21.50
CA ILE A 51 2.73 -6.85 -20.41
C ILE A 51 2.50 -5.46 -19.81
N ALA A 52 2.14 -5.41 -18.53
CA ALA A 52 1.95 -4.15 -17.82
C ALA A 52 3.20 -3.83 -16.98
N ALA A 53 3.76 -2.64 -17.13
CA ALA A 53 4.88 -2.13 -16.35
C ALA A 53 4.67 -0.66 -16.00
N VAL A 54 5.27 -0.17 -14.92
CA VAL A 54 5.16 1.21 -14.47
C VAL A 54 6.50 1.89 -14.63
N ALA A 55 6.54 3.02 -15.33
CA ALA A 55 7.72 3.86 -15.46
C ALA A 55 7.98 4.65 -14.15
N GLN A 56 9.15 5.27 -14.01
CA GLN A 56 9.51 5.99 -12.77
C GLN A 56 8.60 7.19 -12.49
N ASP A 57 7.94 7.73 -13.50
CA ASP A 57 6.94 8.81 -13.36
C ASP A 57 5.58 8.34 -12.82
N GLY A 58 5.43 7.05 -12.50
CA GLY A 58 4.22 6.45 -11.95
C GLY A 58 3.13 6.13 -12.98
N ILE A 59 3.41 6.28 -14.28
CA ILE A 59 2.47 5.95 -15.34
C ILE A 59 2.65 4.50 -15.78
N GLN A 60 1.55 3.76 -15.81
CA GLN A 60 1.53 2.40 -16.31
C GLN A 60 1.57 2.38 -17.84
N LEU A 61 2.45 1.56 -18.40
CA LEU A 61 2.49 1.23 -19.81
C LEU A 61 2.10 -0.23 -20.00
N ARG A 62 1.36 -0.49 -21.09
CA ARG A 62 0.97 -1.83 -21.52
C ARG A 62 1.61 -2.09 -22.86
N ALA A 63 2.50 -3.07 -22.92
CA ALA A 63 3.23 -3.41 -24.12
C ALA A 63 2.88 -4.80 -24.64
N LYS A 64 2.93 -4.97 -25.95
CA LYS A 64 2.95 -6.27 -26.65
C LYS A 64 4.24 -6.36 -27.43
N ALA A 65 4.91 -7.49 -27.33
CA ALA A 65 6.13 -7.73 -28.09
C ALA A 65 5.99 -8.99 -28.94
N ARG A 66 6.72 -9.01 -30.05
CA ARG A 66 6.92 -10.17 -30.91
C ARG A 66 8.38 -10.55 -30.87
N VAL A 67 8.64 -11.81 -30.63
CA VAL A 67 10.00 -12.34 -30.53
C VAL A 67 10.22 -13.30 -31.69
N THR A 68 11.17 -12.98 -32.54
CA THR A 68 11.59 -13.89 -33.60
C THR A 68 12.68 -14.80 -33.07
N VAL A 69 12.41 -16.09 -33.09
CA VAL A 69 13.32 -17.11 -32.56
C VAL A 69 13.67 -18.14 -33.61
N ARG A 70 14.88 -18.70 -33.49
CA ARG A 70 15.35 -19.82 -34.28
C ARG A 70 15.72 -20.95 -33.33
N THR A 71 15.37 -22.20 -33.70
CA THR A 71 15.77 -23.36 -32.91
C THR A 71 17.26 -23.66 -33.06
N ASN A 72 17.95 -23.76 -31.97
CA ASN A 72 19.34 -24.24 -31.91
C ASN A 72 19.35 -25.73 -31.59
N ILE A 73 19.57 -26.54 -32.65
CA ILE A 73 19.48 -28.00 -32.55
C ILE A 73 20.50 -28.56 -31.55
N GLY A 74 21.69 -27.96 -31.43
CA GLY A 74 22.70 -28.41 -30.48
C GLY A 74 22.33 -28.20 -29.02
N ARG A 75 21.38 -27.29 -28.74
CA ARG A 75 20.86 -27.01 -27.38
C ARG A 75 19.44 -27.54 -27.15
N LEU A 76 18.92 -28.31 -28.09
CA LEU A 76 17.54 -28.78 -27.98
C LEU A 76 17.35 -29.78 -26.86
N VAL A 77 18.34 -30.62 -26.61
CA VAL A 77 18.38 -31.54 -25.47
C VAL A 77 18.87 -30.80 -24.25
N GLY A 78 18.05 -30.73 -23.20
CA GLY A 78 18.36 -30.03 -21.95
C GLY A 78 18.15 -28.50 -21.99
N GLY A 79 17.81 -27.92 -23.13
CA GLY A 79 17.49 -26.48 -23.22
C GLY A 79 16.05 -26.19 -22.77
N ALA A 80 15.85 -25.01 -22.19
CA ALA A 80 14.54 -24.54 -21.77
C ALA A 80 13.59 -24.29 -22.96
N THR A 81 12.29 -24.32 -22.67
CA THR A 81 11.21 -24.22 -23.66
C THR A 81 10.94 -22.77 -24.09
N GLU A 82 10.09 -22.62 -25.11
CA GLU A 82 9.55 -21.36 -25.63
C GLU A 82 8.94 -20.48 -24.52
N GLU A 83 8.22 -21.10 -23.57
CA GLU A 83 7.62 -20.41 -22.42
C GLU A 83 8.67 -19.68 -21.54
N THR A 84 9.85 -20.28 -21.41
CA THR A 84 10.95 -19.64 -20.67
C THR A 84 11.46 -18.39 -21.35
N ILE A 85 11.52 -18.38 -22.68
CA ILE A 85 11.89 -17.19 -23.45
C ILE A 85 10.84 -16.10 -23.26
N ILE A 86 9.56 -16.45 -23.41
CA ILE A 86 8.45 -15.51 -23.24
C ILE A 86 8.51 -14.89 -21.84
N ALA A 87 8.74 -15.69 -20.78
CA ALA A 87 8.85 -15.19 -19.42
C ALA A 87 10.05 -14.24 -19.24
N ARG A 88 11.23 -14.61 -19.74
CA ARG A 88 12.45 -13.79 -19.65
C ARG A 88 12.35 -12.50 -20.45
N VAL A 89 11.80 -12.55 -21.65
CA VAL A 89 11.57 -11.35 -22.47
C VAL A 89 10.55 -10.44 -21.79
N GLY A 90 9.47 -11.00 -21.26
CA GLY A 90 8.48 -10.25 -20.49
C GLY A 90 9.11 -9.53 -19.29
N GLU A 91 9.93 -10.23 -18.50
CA GLU A 91 10.68 -9.64 -17.40
C GLU A 91 11.67 -8.56 -17.89
N GLY A 92 12.36 -8.81 -18.98
CA GLY A 92 13.27 -7.85 -19.60
C GLY A 92 12.56 -6.56 -20.00
N ILE A 93 11.37 -6.65 -20.59
CA ILE A 93 10.54 -5.51 -20.99
C ILE A 93 10.06 -4.73 -19.76
N VAL A 94 9.54 -5.43 -18.73
CA VAL A 94 9.12 -4.80 -17.47
C VAL A 94 10.28 -4.05 -16.81
N SER A 95 11.46 -4.66 -16.78
CA SER A 95 12.68 -4.06 -16.23
C SER A 95 13.12 -2.83 -17.03
N ALA A 96 13.05 -2.89 -18.36
CA ALA A 96 13.42 -1.78 -19.23
C ALA A 96 12.46 -0.59 -19.09
N ILE A 97 11.15 -0.84 -19.05
CA ILE A 97 10.14 0.20 -18.81
C ILE A 97 10.29 0.78 -17.40
N GLY A 98 10.47 -0.05 -16.38
CA GLY A 98 10.63 0.39 -14.98
C GLY A 98 11.89 1.23 -14.74
N SER A 99 12.92 1.07 -15.58
CA SER A 99 14.15 1.88 -15.52
C SER A 99 14.05 3.21 -16.29
N ALA A 100 13.03 3.37 -17.12
CA ALA A 100 12.82 4.60 -17.89
C ALA A 100 12.33 5.75 -16.98
N ALA A 101 12.95 6.92 -17.11
CA ALA A 101 12.62 8.08 -16.29
C ALA A 101 11.18 8.56 -16.52
N THR A 102 10.68 8.50 -17.76
CA THR A 102 9.32 8.92 -18.12
C THR A 102 8.73 7.97 -19.15
N HIS A 103 7.39 7.83 -19.13
CA HIS A 103 6.64 7.08 -20.12
C HIS A 103 6.87 7.63 -21.54
N LYS A 104 7.10 8.95 -21.70
CA LYS A 104 7.31 9.60 -22.99
C LYS A 104 8.56 9.08 -23.69
N VAL A 105 9.66 8.90 -22.97
CA VAL A 105 10.91 8.36 -23.53
C VAL A 105 10.71 6.96 -24.10
N VAL A 106 9.87 6.16 -23.45
CA VAL A 106 9.52 4.81 -23.90
C VAL A 106 8.68 4.85 -25.18
N LEU A 107 7.71 5.77 -25.25
CA LEU A 107 6.83 5.93 -26.43
C LEU A 107 7.56 6.52 -27.62
N GLU A 108 8.51 7.44 -27.41
CA GLU A 108 9.30 8.05 -28.47
C GLU A 108 10.28 7.05 -29.12
N ASN A 109 10.85 6.14 -28.31
CA ASN A 109 11.88 5.22 -28.78
C ASN A 109 11.67 3.79 -28.24
N PRO A 110 10.65 3.06 -28.68
CA PRO A 110 10.40 1.68 -28.23
C PRO A 110 11.53 0.72 -28.59
N ASP A 111 12.30 1.00 -29.63
CA ASP A 111 13.46 0.20 -30.06
C ASP A 111 14.56 0.14 -29.00
N ASN A 112 14.65 1.13 -28.11
CA ASN A 112 15.63 1.10 -27.01
C ASN A 112 15.32 -0.02 -26.03
N ILE A 113 14.03 -0.34 -25.83
CA ILE A 113 13.61 -1.47 -25.01
C ILE A 113 14.09 -2.77 -25.66
N SER A 114 13.80 -2.95 -26.95
CA SER A 114 14.20 -4.13 -27.72
C SER A 114 15.72 -4.35 -27.64
N LYS A 115 16.51 -3.31 -27.86
CA LYS A 115 17.99 -3.37 -27.78
C LYS A 115 18.46 -3.72 -26.37
N THR A 116 17.88 -3.10 -25.34
CA THR A 116 18.24 -3.35 -23.93
C THR A 116 17.91 -4.80 -23.55
N VAL A 117 16.78 -5.30 -23.97
CA VAL A 117 16.34 -6.67 -23.67
C VAL A 117 17.24 -7.68 -24.41
N LEU A 118 17.52 -7.42 -25.69
CA LEU A 118 18.40 -8.28 -26.49
C LEU A 118 19.84 -8.33 -25.94
N SER A 119 20.38 -7.20 -25.46
CA SER A 119 21.73 -7.14 -24.90
C SER A 119 21.90 -7.96 -23.62
N LYS A 120 20.82 -8.34 -22.94
CA LYS A 120 20.85 -9.18 -21.73
C LYS A 120 21.11 -10.67 -22.02
N GLY A 121 21.14 -11.10 -23.27
CA GLY A 121 21.44 -12.50 -23.63
C GLY A 121 20.42 -13.49 -23.04
N LEU A 122 19.15 -13.20 -23.18
CA LEU A 122 18.05 -13.96 -22.55
C LEU A 122 17.86 -15.38 -23.11
N ASP A 123 18.50 -15.69 -24.24
CA ASP A 123 18.55 -17.00 -24.91
C ASP A 123 19.51 -18.00 -24.24
N SER A 124 20.31 -17.54 -23.26
CA SER A 124 21.25 -18.42 -22.57
C SER A 124 20.54 -19.58 -21.87
N GLY A 125 20.98 -20.82 -22.15
CA GLY A 125 20.40 -22.05 -21.58
C GLY A 125 19.02 -22.42 -22.16
N THR A 126 18.60 -21.81 -23.28
CA THR A 126 17.37 -22.20 -23.98
C THR A 126 17.68 -23.00 -25.26
N ALA A 127 16.67 -23.73 -25.73
CA ALA A 127 16.72 -24.46 -27.00
C ALA A 127 16.62 -23.53 -28.22
N PHE A 128 16.40 -22.25 -28.00
CA PHE A 128 16.14 -21.25 -29.05
C PHE A 128 17.17 -20.13 -28.95
N GLU A 129 17.40 -19.49 -30.09
CA GLU A 129 18.20 -18.28 -30.25
C GLU A 129 17.28 -17.14 -30.64
N ILE A 130 17.36 -16.01 -29.95
CA ILE A 130 16.56 -14.83 -30.22
C ILE A 130 17.24 -14.02 -31.33
N LEU A 131 16.52 -13.82 -32.44
CA LEU A 131 17.00 -13.04 -33.58
C LEU A 131 16.60 -11.57 -33.49
N SER A 132 15.34 -11.30 -33.14
CA SER A 132 14.82 -9.96 -32.91
C SER A 132 13.75 -9.95 -31.85
N ILE A 133 13.60 -8.80 -31.23
CA ILE A 133 12.49 -8.49 -30.32
C ILE A 133 11.89 -7.18 -30.82
N ASP A 134 10.65 -7.24 -31.26
CA ASP A 134 9.94 -6.11 -31.85
C ASP A 134 8.78 -5.73 -30.93
N ILE A 135 8.70 -4.47 -30.52
CA ILE A 135 7.56 -3.98 -29.76
C ILE A 135 6.43 -3.69 -30.75
N ALA A 136 5.37 -4.48 -30.67
CA ALA A 136 4.24 -4.40 -31.61
C ALA A 136 3.26 -3.30 -31.26
N ASP A 137 3.07 -3.04 -29.94
CA ASP A 137 2.11 -2.07 -29.45
C ASP A 137 2.48 -1.60 -28.06
N ILE A 138 2.28 -0.30 -27.76
CA ILE A 138 2.46 0.29 -26.45
C ILE A 138 1.30 1.23 -26.16
N ASP A 139 0.49 0.86 -25.18
CA ASP A 139 -0.62 1.67 -24.69
C ASP A 139 -0.26 2.32 -23.35
N VAL A 140 -0.77 3.54 -23.13
CA VAL A 140 -0.70 4.23 -21.85
C VAL A 140 -1.88 3.77 -21.00
N GLY A 141 -1.58 3.22 -19.82
CA GLY A 141 -2.56 2.80 -18.85
C GLY A 141 -2.87 3.88 -17.81
N GLU A 142 -3.13 3.45 -16.58
CA GLU A 142 -3.49 4.34 -15.48
C GLU A 142 -2.26 5.06 -14.89
N ASN A 143 -2.49 6.25 -14.34
CA ASN A 143 -1.49 6.92 -13.51
C ASN A 143 -1.54 6.35 -12.09
N ILE A 144 -0.75 5.31 -11.85
CA ILE A 144 -0.68 4.62 -10.55
C ILE A 144 -0.06 5.52 -9.49
N GLY A 145 0.88 6.39 -9.86
CA GLY A 145 1.49 7.35 -8.95
C GLY A 145 0.47 8.33 -8.36
N ALA A 146 -0.38 8.92 -9.21
CA ALA A 146 -1.44 9.84 -8.76
C ALA A 146 -2.50 9.11 -7.92
N LYS A 147 -2.87 7.89 -8.29
CA LYS A 147 -3.82 7.07 -7.52
C LYS A 147 -3.29 6.75 -6.13
N LEU A 148 -2.03 6.34 -6.03
CA LEU A 148 -1.39 6.06 -4.75
C LEU A 148 -1.33 7.30 -3.84
N GLN A 149 -1.02 8.47 -4.41
CA GLN A 149 -1.04 9.74 -3.68
C GLN A 149 -2.45 10.11 -3.18
N ALA A 150 -3.48 9.89 -3.99
CA ALA A 150 -4.86 10.11 -3.60
C ALA A 150 -5.30 9.17 -2.47
N ASP A 151 -4.98 7.88 -2.57
CA ASP A 151 -5.26 6.88 -1.54
C ASP A 151 -4.52 7.20 -0.23
N GLN A 152 -3.30 7.70 -0.32
CA GLN A 152 -2.51 8.11 0.84
C GLN A 152 -3.09 9.36 1.51
N ALA A 153 -3.52 10.36 0.73
CA ALA A 153 -4.18 11.56 1.25
C ALA A 153 -5.52 11.22 1.93
N GLU A 154 -6.28 10.27 1.38
CA GLU A 154 -7.52 9.79 2.00
C GLU A 154 -7.24 9.07 3.33
N ALA A 155 -6.22 8.22 3.37
CA ALA A 155 -5.80 7.53 4.59
C ALA A 155 -5.33 8.52 5.67
N ASP A 156 -4.56 9.53 5.31
CA ASP A 156 -4.12 10.60 6.22
C ASP A 156 -5.32 11.41 6.75
N THR A 157 -6.29 11.73 5.90
CA THR A 157 -7.51 12.42 6.32
C THR A 157 -8.30 11.59 7.35
N LYS A 158 -8.47 10.29 7.11
CA LYS A 158 -9.14 9.39 8.06
C LYS A 158 -8.39 9.30 9.41
N ARG A 159 -7.05 9.29 9.35
CA ARG A 159 -6.23 9.29 10.56
C ARG A 159 -6.43 10.57 11.37
N TYR A 160 -6.37 11.75 10.73
CA TYR A 160 -6.59 13.03 11.43
C TYR A 160 -8.00 13.17 11.99
N GLN A 161 -9.01 12.65 11.28
CA GLN A 161 -10.39 12.60 11.80
C GLN A 161 -10.48 11.73 13.05
N ALA A 162 -9.91 10.53 13.03
CA ALA A 162 -9.89 9.65 14.20
C ALA A 162 -9.15 10.27 15.40
N GLU A 163 -8.02 10.93 15.18
CA GLU A 163 -7.30 11.66 16.22
C GLU A 163 -8.12 12.82 16.80
N ALA A 164 -8.84 13.56 15.94
CA ALA A 164 -9.70 14.66 16.39
C ALA A 164 -10.89 14.14 17.22
N GLU A 165 -11.51 13.03 16.82
CA GLU A 165 -12.56 12.40 17.61
C GLU A 165 -12.05 11.88 18.95
N GLN A 166 -10.87 11.28 18.97
CA GLN A 166 -10.24 10.83 20.21
C GLN A 166 -9.99 12.01 21.16
N ARG A 167 -9.48 13.14 20.64
CA ARG A 167 -9.27 14.35 21.47
C ARG A 167 -10.58 14.90 22.00
N ARG A 168 -11.65 14.91 21.18
CA ARG A 168 -12.99 15.33 21.63
C ARG A 168 -13.53 14.41 22.72
N ALA A 169 -13.40 13.10 22.54
CA ALA A 169 -13.84 12.13 23.55
C ALA A 169 -13.09 12.30 24.88
N LEU A 170 -11.78 12.53 24.83
CA LEU A 170 -10.97 12.81 26.02
C LEU A 170 -11.39 14.12 26.69
N ALA A 171 -11.65 15.19 25.94
CA ALA A 171 -12.11 16.45 26.50
C ALA A 171 -13.48 16.33 27.19
N VAL A 172 -14.43 15.61 26.58
CA VAL A 172 -15.75 15.33 27.18
C VAL A 172 -15.62 14.48 28.44
N ALA A 173 -14.72 13.48 28.44
CA ALA A 173 -14.47 12.67 29.62
C ALA A 173 -13.89 13.51 30.77
N GLN A 174 -12.93 14.39 30.50
CA GLN A 174 -12.36 15.31 31.50
C GLN A 174 -13.39 16.29 32.02
N GLU A 175 -14.25 16.85 31.17
CA GLU A 175 -15.35 17.71 31.59
C GLU A 175 -16.30 16.97 32.52
N ALA A 176 -16.67 15.73 32.22
CA ALA A 176 -17.52 14.90 33.07
C ALA A 176 -16.86 14.61 34.44
N GLU A 177 -15.55 14.35 34.48
CA GLU A 177 -14.80 14.17 35.71
C GLU A 177 -14.81 15.45 36.55
N HIS A 178 -14.55 16.61 35.96
CA HIS A 178 -14.57 17.90 36.68
C HIS A 178 -15.98 18.21 37.24
N VAL A 179 -17.02 17.93 36.48
CA VAL A 179 -18.39 18.10 36.98
C VAL A 179 -18.68 17.16 38.14
N ALA A 180 -18.26 15.89 38.05
CA ALA A 180 -18.42 14.93 39.15
C ALA A 180 -17.65 15.35 40.40
N ASP A 181 -16.44 15.82 40.26
CA ASP A 181 -15.62 16.32 41.38
C ASP A 181 -16.23 17.59 42.01
N ALA A 182 -16.74 18.51 41.18
CA ALA A 182 -17.47 19.69 41.69
C ALA A 182 -18.72 19.29 42.48
N GLN A 183 -19.49 18.31 42.02
CA GLN A 183 -20.67 17.79 42.74
C GLN A 183 -20.25 17.11 44.05
N LYS A 184 -19.16 16.32 44.04
CA LYS A 184 -18.61 15.69 45.25
C LYS A 184 -18.16 16.71 46.27
N ASN A 185 -17.47 17.76 45.84
CA ASN A 185 -17.05 18.84 46.72
C ASN A 185 -18.26 19.60 47.28
N ARG A 186 -19.29 19.88 46.48
CA ARG A 186 -20.56 20.46 47.00
C ARG A 186 -21.22 19.59 48.04
N ALA A 187 -21.26 18.27 47.82
CA ALA A 187 -21.83 17.33 48.78
C ALA A 187 -21.03 17.34 50.13
N LEU A 188 -19.69 17.45 50.06
CA LEU A 188 -18.86 17.56 51.25
C LEU A 188 -19.11 18.86 52.01
N VAL A 189 -19.31 19.97 51.30
CA VAL A 189 -19.65 21.27 51.95
C VAL A 189 -21.00 21.19 52.63
N ILE A 190 -22.04 20.63 51.96
CA ILE A 190 -23.37 20.44 52.56
C ILE A 190 -23.30 19.54 53.81
N LEU A 191 -22.50 18.48 53.79
CA LEU A 191 -22.29 17.62 54.95
C LEU A 191 -21.65 18.37 56.11
N ALA A 192 -20.61 19.17 55.83
CA ALA A 192 -19.95 20.01 56.84
C ALA A 192 -20.89 21.07 57.39
N GLU A 193 -21.71 21.70 56.55
CA GLU A 193 -22.71 22.66 57.00
C GLU A 193 -23.81 21.99 57.88
N ALA A 194 -24.18 20.74 57.57
CA ALA A 194 -25.16 19.97 58.36
C ALA A 194 -24.63 19.59 59.78
N ASP A 195 -23.32 19.53 59.94
CA ASP A 195 -22.71 19.25 61.27
C ASP A 195 -22.64 20.48 62.19
N VAL A 196 -22.72 21.69 61.61
CA VAL A 196 -22.72 22.93 62.40
C VAL A 196 -23.91 23.01 63.37
N PRO A 197 -25.19 22.75 62.96
CA PRO A 197 -26.31 22.75 63.88
C PRO A 197 -26.20 21.68 65.01
N LYS A 198 -25.61 20.53 64.70
CA LYS A 198 -25.38 19.47 65.68
C LYS A 198 -24.37 19.90 66.71
N ALA A 199 -23.24 20.48 66.31
CA ALA A 199 -22.23 21.01 67.20
C ALA A 199 -22.79 22.13 68.09
N MET A 200 -23.66 22.97 67.53
CA MET A 200 -24.37 24.00 68.27
C MET A 200 -25.30 23.40 69.30
N ALA A 201 -26.09 22.38 68.95
CA ALA A 201 -26.97 21.70 69.88
C ALA A 201 -26.21 21.03 71.05
N ASP A 202 -25.06 20.43 70.76
CA ASP A 202 -24.19 19.82 71.73
C ASP A 202 -23.52 20.88 72.66
N ALA A 203 -23.15 22.05 72.12
CA ALA A 203 -22.63 23.17 72.92
C ALA A 203 -23.69 23.75 73.85
N PHE A 204 -24.98 23.80 73.43
CA PHE A 204 -26.08 24.16 74.34
C PHE A 204 -26.29 23.12 75.41
N ARG A 205 -26.25 21.83 75.11
CA ARG A 205 -26.41 20.76 76.13
C ARG A 205 -25.28 20.77 77.19
N SER A 206 -24.07 21.04 76.78
CA SER A 206 -22.90 21.09 77.63
C SER A 206 -22.81 22.38 78.44
N GLY A 207 -23.69 23.35 78.23
CA GLY A 207 -23.69 24.62 78.92
C GLY A 207 -22.62 25.61 78.49
N ASN A 208 -21.91 25.30 77.41
CA ASN A 208 -20.82 26.14 76.87
C ASN A 208 -21.32 27.28 75.97
N LEU A 209 -22.60 27.27 75.56
CA LEU A 209 -23.24 28.30 74.74
C LEU A 209 -24.49 28.82 75.44
N GLY A 210 -24.51 30.12 75.79
CA GLY A 210 -25.70 30.75 76.34
C GLY A 210 -26.69 31.25 75.29
N VAL A 211 -27.97 31.41 75.68
CA VAL A 211 -29.00 31.90 74.75
C VAL A 211 -28.63 33.24 74.11
N MET A 212 -27.99 34.13 74.89
CA MET A 212 -27.54 35.44 74.37
C MET A 212 -26.40 35.34 73.41
N ASP A 213 -25.52 34.33 73.49
CA ASP A 213 -24.40 34.11 72.62
C ASP A 213 -24.91 33.53 71.25
N TYR A 214 -25.98 32.75 71.24
CA TYR A 214 -26.65 32.30 70.05
C TYR A 214 -27.22 33.49 69.26
N TYR A 215 -27.94 34.43 69.88
CA TYR A 215 -28.44 35.62 69.21
C TYR A 215 -27.32 36.53 68.67
N LYS A 216 -26.20 36.66 69.38
CA LYS A 216 -25.03 37.39 68.88
C LYS A 216 -24.46 36.74 67.62
N MET A 217 -24.32 35.40 67.64
CA MET A 217 -23.82 34.66 66.48
C MET A 217 -24.78 34.73 65.26
N GLN A 218 -26.10 34.67 65.51
CA GLN A 218 -27.10 34.83 64.47
C GLN A 218 -27.06 36.23 63.84
N ASN A 219 -26.82 37.26 64.62
CA ASN A 219 -26.62 38.62 64.12
C ASN A 219 -25.37 38.76 63.28
N VAL A 220 -24.25 38.09 63.65
CA VAL A 220 -23.00 38.07 62.85
C VAL A 220 -23.22 37.33 61.56
N ILE A 221 -23.93 36.20 61.53
CA ILE A 221 -24.26 35.45 60.32
C ILE A 221 -25.11 36.31 59.40
N SER A 222 -26.18 36.97 59.95
CA SER A 222 -27.06 37.84 59.12
C SER A 222 -26.31 39.06 58.57
N ASP A 223 -25.37 39.67 59.36
CA ASP A 223 -24.52 40.77 58.86
C ASP A 223 -23.56 40.28 57.73
N THR A 224 -23.01 39.07 57.89
CA THR A 224 -22.17 38.44 56.86
C THR A 224 -22.95 38.13 55.58
N ASP A 225 -24.14 37.56 55.67
CA ASP A 225 -25.02 37.28 54.56
C ASP A 225 -25.46 38.55 53.84
N MET A 226 -25.77 39.61 54.60
CA MET A 226 -26.07 40.94 54.04
C MET A 226 -24.87 41.54 53.29
N ARG A 227 -23.67 41.41 53.84
CA ARG A 227 -22.44 41.85 53.16
C ARG A 227 -22.16 41.06 51.89
N ASN A 228 -22.32 39.74 51.91
CA ASN A 228 -22.15 38.87 50.74
C ASN A 228 -23.19 39.19 49.66
N SER A 229 -24.45 39.54 50.01
CA SER A 229 -25.47 39.94 49.07
C SER A 229 -25.23 41.33 48.43
N ILE A 230 -24.56 42.25 49.20
CA ILE A 230 -24.18 43.60 48.71
C ILE A 230 -22.92 43.49 47.80
N ALA A 231 -22.01 42.59 48.12
CA ALA A 231 -20.78 42.37 47.30
C ALA A 231 -21.09 41.81 45.90
N GLY A 232 -22.33 41.36 45.65
CA GLY A 232 -22.75 40.75 44.38
C GLY A 232 -22.29 39.27 44.27
N PRO A 233 -22.91 38.49 43.41
CA PRO A 233 -22.40 37.17 43.11
C PRO A 233 -21.02 37.31 42.51
N ASP A 234 -20.01 36.65 43.09
CA ASP A 234 -18.70 36.49 42.50
C ASP A 234 -18.86 36.04 41.07
N ASP A 235 -18.51 36.92 40.11
CA ASP A 235 -18.48 36.66 38.69
C ASP A 235 -17.36 35.64 38.44
N LYS A 236 -17.63 34.37 38.67
CA LYS A 236 -16.74 33.27 38.30
C LYS A 236 -17.14 32.85 36.88
N SER A 237 -16.59 33.61 35.89
CA SER A 237 -16.43 33.14 34.51
C SER A 237 -15.46 31.97 34.43
#